data_0949c62058eb43a518c689eb9b79fec9
#
_entry.id   0949c62058eb43a518c689eb9b79fec9
#
_cell.length_a   1.000
_cell.length_b   1.000
_cell.length_c   1.000
_cell.angle_alpha   90.00
_cell.angle_beta   90.00
_cell.angle_gamma   90.00
#
_symmetry.space_group_name_H-M   'P 1'
#
loop_
_entity.id
_entity.type
_entity.pdbx_description
1 polymer ?
#
loop_
_entity_poly.entity_id
_entity_poly.type
_entity_poly.pdbx_seq_one_letter_code
_entity_poly.pdbx_strand_id
1 'polypeptide(L)'
;MERLVDQGRCGAIGLSDIGLTDLAPLYEAARIKPAVVQVEAHPYLPEAELLEYCQQRGIVLLAFAPLGHGIRAGPIEDPIVTAVALRVGRTPAQVLLAWAIQRGTAVLTTAKTA
;
A
#
# COMPACT_ATOMS: atom_id res chain seq x y z
N MET A 1 -6.96 -16.54 13.14
CA MET A 1 -6.72 -16.44 11.69
C MET A 1 -6.04 -17.68 11.13
N GLU A 2 -4.91 -18.13 11.67
CA GLU A 2 -4.17 -19.31 11.19
C GLU A 2 -5.03 -20.58 11.11
N ARG A 3 -5.91 -20.82 12.13
CA ARG A 3 -6.84 -21.96 12.11
C ARG A 3 -7.80 -21.97 10.92
N LEU A 4 -8.12 -20.83 10.33
CA LEU A 4 -8.98 -20.75 9.14
C LEU A 4 -8.22 -21.25 7.89
N VAL A 5 -6.92 -21.01 7.85
CA VAL A 5 -6.04 -21.56 6.79
C VAL A 5 -5.93 -23.08 6.95
N ASP A 6 -5.68 -23.58 8.18
CA ASP A 6 -5.59 -25.00 8.47
C ASP A 6 -6.88 -25.77 8.10
N GLN A 7 -8.04 -25.11 8.26
CA GLN A 7 -9.35 -25.66 7.92
C GLN A 7 -9.70 -25.52 6.41
N GLY A 8 -8.80 -24.96 5.61
CA GLY A 8 -9.06 -24.72 4.18
C GLY A 8 -10.14 -23.68 3.90
N ARG A 9 -10.51 -22.83 4.90
CA ARG A 9 -11.55 -21.80 4.75
C ARG A 9 -11.03 -20.52 4.12
N CYS A 10 -9.72 -20.29 4.17
CA CYS A 10 -9.04 -19.23 3.43
C CYS A 10 -7.66 -19.74 2.96
N GLY A 11 -7.18 -19.21 1.84
CA GLY A 11 -5.89 -19.60 1.28
C GLY A 11 -4.70 -18.86 1.89
N ALA A 12 -4.93 -17.65 2.40
CA ALA A 12 -3.90 -16.82 3.00
C ALA A 12 -4.53 -15.85 4.01
N ILE A 13 -3.69 -15.25 4.84
CA ILE A 13 -4.08 -14.24 5.82
C ILE A 13 -3.21 -12.99 5.68
N GLY A 14 -3.71 -11.86 6.10
CA GLY A 14 -3.02 -10.58 6.04
C GLY A 14 -3.31 -9.73 7.26
N LEU A 15 -2.69 -8.55 7.29
CA LEU A 15 -2.81 -7.58 8.36
C LEU A 15 -3.18 -6.22 7.78
N SER A 16 -3.78 -5.36 8.58
CA SER A 16 -4.13 -3.99 8.22
C SER A 16 -3.71 -3.04 9.34
N ASP A 17 -3.36 -1.80 8.94
CA ASP A 17 -3.01 -0.71 9.87
C ASP A 17 -1.95 -1.10 10.91
N ILE A 18 -0.87 -1.70 10.44
CA ILE A 18 0.24 -2.15 11.28
C ILE A 18 1.54 -1.46 10.85
N GLY A 19 2.29 -0.95 11.83
CA GLY A 19 3.63 -0.43 11.62
C GLY A 19 4.71 -1.50 11.71
N LEU A 20 5.93 -1.15 11.27
CA LEU A 20 7.07 -2.07 11.27
C LEU A 20 7.40 -2.61 12.67
N THR A 21 7.29 -1.76 13.71
CA THR A 21 7.58 -2.13 15.11
C THR A 21 6.71 -3.29 15.59
N ASP A 22 5.47 -3.35 15.14
CA ASP A 22 4.53 -4.42 15.53
C ASP A 22 4.56 -5.59 14.55
N LEU A 23 4.75 -5.30 13.26
CA LEU A 23 4.81 -6.33 12.22
C LEU A 23 5.99 -7.28 12.41
N ALA A 24 7.18 -6.76 12.71
CA ALA A 24 8.39 -7.59 12.78
C ALA A 24 8.28 -8.70 13.83
N PRO A 25 7.95 -8.43 15.11
CA PRO A 25 7.80 -9.48 16.10
C PRO A 25 6.61 -10.41 15.81
N LEU A 26 5.52 -9.89 15.26
CA LEU A 26 4.38 -10.70 14.85
C LEU A 26 4.76 -11.67 13.73
N TYR A 27 5.49 -11.20 12.73
CA TYR A 27 5.96 -12.03 11.63
C TYR A 27 6.85 -13.18 12.14
N GLU A 28 7.79 -12.88 13.04
CA GLU A 28 8.67 -13.92 13.60
C GLU A 28 7.89 -14.97 14.40
N ALA A 29 6.90 -14.54 15.19
CA ALA A 29 6.08 -15.43 16.03
C ALA A 29 5.02 -16.22 15.24
N ALA A 30 4.56 -15.72 14.10
CA ALA A 30 3.50 -16.37 13.33
C ALA A 30 3.97 -17.68 12.71
N ARG A 31 3.18 -18.73 12.84
CA ARG A 31 3.38 -20.02 12.18
C ARG A 31 3.03 -19.92 10.69
N ILE A 32 1.90 -19.26 10.38
CA ILE A 32 1.50 -18.94 9.01
C ILE A 32 1.78 -17.46 8.80
N LYS A 33 2.74 -17.17 7.93
CA LYS A 33 3.18 -15.79 7.67
C LYS A 33 2.10 -15.00 6.94
N PRO A 34 1.90 -13.72 7.29
CA PRO A 34 0.99 -12.86 6.55
C PRO A 34 1.45 -12.70 5.09
N ALA A 35 0.53 -12.85 4.15
CA ALA A 35 0.80 -12.68 2.73
C ALA A 35 0.67 -11.22 2.27
N VAL A 36 -0.15 -10.44 2.98
CA VAL A 36 -0.47 -9.04 2.64
C VAL A 36 -0.45 -8.20 3.89
N VAL A 37 0.07 -6.98 3.75
CA VAL A 37 -0.06 -5.90 4.74
C VAL A 37 -0.72 -4.72 4.05
N GLN A 38 -1.90 -4.31 4.53
CA GLN A 38 -2.65 -3.18 3.99
C GLN A 38 -2.49 -1.97 4.91
N VAL A 39 -1.94 -0.88 4.35
CA VAL A 39 -1.73 0.38 5.07
C VAL A 39 -2.04 1.57 4.16
N GLU A 40 -2.28 2.74 4.76
CA GLU A 40 -2.27 3.99 4.01
C GLU A 40 -0.87 4.25 3.46
N ALA A 41 -0.75 4.49 2.14
CA ALA A 41 0.52 4.84 1.54
C ALA A 41 0.32 5.70 0.27
N HIS A 42 1.07 6.80 0.20
CA HIS A 42 1.11 7.78 -0.89
C HIS A 42 2.40 8.61 -0.74
N PRO A 43 2.74 9.53 -1.66
CA PRO A 43 4.00 10.28 -1.56
C PRO A 43 4.23 11.06 -0.26
N TYR A 44 3.17 11.47 0.45
CA TYR A 44 3.27 12.15 1.75
C TYR A 44 3.40 11.17 2.93
N LEU A 45 3.07 9.90 2.72
CA LEU A 45 3.24 8.81 3.67
C LEU A 45 3.78 7.60 2.92
N PRO A 46 5.07 7.57 2.56
CA PRO A 46 5.58 6.57 1.63
C PRO A 46 5.77 5.18 2.23
N GLU A 47 5.77 5.03 3.56
CA GLU A 47 5.96 3.75 4.25
C GLU A 47 7.20 2.98 3.74
N ALA A 48 8.32 3.69 3.52
CA ALA A 48 9.49 3.14 2.82
C ALA A 48 10.13 1.96 3.56
N GLU A 49 10.32 2.08 4.87
CA GLU A 49 10.92 1.02 5.70
C GLU A 49 10.00 -0.21 5.79
N LEU A 50 8.70 0.02 5.92
CA LEU A 50 7.71 -1.05 5.93
C LEU A 50 7.67 -1.78 4.58
N LEU A 51 7.72 -1.03 3.48
CA LEU A 51 7.75 -1.60 2.14
C LEU A 51 9.01 -2.47 1.93
N GLU A 52 10.17 -1.96 2.30
CA GLU A 52 11.42 -2.72 2.20
C GLU A 52 11.36 -4.02 3.02
N TYR A 53 10.88 -3.95 4.26
CA TYR A 53 10.68 -5.12 5.12
C TYR A 53 9.76 -6.16 4.47
N CYS A 54 8.63 -5.70 3.92
CA CYS A 54 7.68 -6.57 3.22
C CYS A 54 8.30 -7.23 1.98
N GLN A 55 9.00 -6.46 1.15
CA GLN A 55 9.64 -6.97 -0.07
C GLN A 55 10.68 -8.03 0.21
N GLN A 56 11.51 -7.85 1.25
CA GLN A 56 12.51 -8.83 1.66
C GLN A 56 11.90 -10.16 2.11
N ARG A 57 10.63 -10.17 2.49
CA ARG A 57 9.90 -11.34 3.02
C ARG A 57 8.80 -11.88 2.11
N GLY A 58 8.67 -11.32 0.91
CA GLY A 58 7.63 -11.74 -0.03
C GLY A 58 6.21 -11.36 0.41
N ILE A 59 6.07 -10.37 1.29
CA ILE A 59 4.78 -9.82 1.72
C ILE A 59 4.36 -8.73 0.73
N VAL A 60 3.14 -8.79 0.23
CA VAL A 60 2.59 -7.72 -0.61
C VAL A 60 2.13 -6.56 0.28
N LEU A 61 2.70 -5.38 0.09
CA LEU A 61 2.15 -4.17 0.68
C LEU A 61 1.03 -3.64 -0.22
N LEU A 62 -0.18 -3.56 0.32
CA LEU A 62 -1.36 -3.01 -0.35
C LEU A 62 -1.61 -1.59 0.17
N ALA A 63 -1.37 -0.60 -0.68
CA ALA A 63 -1.57 0.81 -0.36
C ALA A 63 -3.03 1.19 -0.50
N PHE A 64 -3.71 1.56 0.58
CA PHE A 64 -5.00 2.24 0.49
C PHE A 64 -4.80 3.76 0.48
N ALA A 65 -5.83 4.49 0.04
CA ALA A 65 -5.79 5.94 -0.17
C ALA A 65 -4.56 6.43 -0.97
N PRO A 66 -4.19 5.78 -2.08
CA PRO A 66 -2.97 6.10 -2.82
C PRO A 66 -2.98 7.51 -3.43
N LEU A 67 -4.15 8.14 -3.52
CA LEU A 67 -4.33 9.52 -3.99
C LEU A 67 -4.33 10.54 -2.83
N GLY A 68 -4.10 10.10 -1.59
CA GLY A 68 -4.19 10.96 -0.40
C GLY A 68 -5.61 11.42 -0.12
N HIS A 69 -6.58 10.54 -0.24
CA HIS A 69 -8.01 10.82 -0.10
C HIS A 69 -8.34 11.44 1.26
N GLY A 70 -9.05 12.58 1.25
CA GLY A 70 -9.44 13.29 2.47
C GLY A 70 -8.36 14.17 3.07
N ILE A 71 -7.15 14.18 2.52
CA ILE A 71 -6.10 15.13 2.92
C ILE A 71 -6.33 16.43 2.14
N ARG A 72 -6.62 17.52 2.88
CA ARG A 72 -6.66 18.86 2.30
C ARG A 72 -5.27 19.24 1.78
N ALA A 73 -5.19 19.76 0.55
CA ALA A 73 -3.92 19.99 -0.16
C ALA A 73 -3.04 18.72 -0.21
N GLY A 74 -3.68 17.58 -0.48
CA GLY A 74 -3.01 16.28 -0.55
C GLY A 74 -2.19 16.09 -1.83
N PRO A 75 -1.58 14.91 -2.00
CA PRO A 75 -0.70 14.62 -3.13
C PRO A 75 -1.31 14.87 -4.50
N ILE A 76 -2.63 14.69 -4.65
CA ILE A 76 -3.33 14.88 -5.93
C ILE A 76 -3.35 16.35 -6.38
N GLU A 77 -3.26 17.28 -5.44
CA GLU A 77 -3.25 18.73 -5.69
C GLU A 77 -1.83 19.30 -5.66
N ASP A 78 -0.82 18.47 -5.40
CA ASP A 78 0.57 18.91 -5.30
C ASP A 78 1.09 19.48 -6.63
N PRO A 79 1.69 20.68 -6.63
CA PRO A 79 2.24 21.30 -7.85
C PRO A 79 3.30 20.45 -8.54
N ILE A 80 4.08 19.66 -7.79
CA ILE A 80 5.10 18.77 -8.37
C ILE A 80 4.41 17.63 -9.12
N VAL A 81 3.38 17.02 -8.52
CA VAL A 81 2.60 15.97 -9.17
C VAL A 81 1.91 16.49 -10.42
N THR A 82 1.34 17.70 -10.35
CA THR A 82 0.72 18.37 -11.49
C THR A 82 1.74 18.64 -12.60
N ALA A 83 2.93 19.13 -12.29
CA ALA A 83 3.99 19.37 -13.26
C ALA A 83 4.45 18.06 -13.94
N VAL A 84 4.61 16.99 -13.19
CA VAL A 84 4.93 15.67 -13.76
C VAL A 84 3.81 15.18 -14.68
N ALA A 85 2.56 15.31 -14.25
CA ALA A 85 1.38 14.92 -15.03
C ALA A 85 1.32 15.63 -16.38
N LEU A 86 1.52 16.95 -16.39
CA LEU A 86 1.58 17.74 -17.62
C LEU A 86 2.72 17.28 -18.54
N ARG A 87 3.92 17.04 -17.98
CA ARG A 87 5.09 16.61 -18.75
C ARG A 87 4.89 15.26 -19.44
N VAL A 88 4.21 14.33 -18.78
CA VAL A 88 3.98 12.98 -19.30
C VAL A 88 2.63 12.81 -20.01
N GLY A 89 1.81 13.85 -20.08
CA GLY A 89 0.48 13.81 -20.71
C GLY A 89 -0.51 12.88 -19.99
N ARG A 90 -0.48 12.89 -18.66
CA ARG A 90 -1.35 12.07 -17.80
C ARG A 90 -2.03 12.94 -16.75
N THR A 91 -3.00 12.36 -16.05
CA THR A 91 -3.65 13.02 -14.91
C THR A 91 -2.80 12.88 -13.63
N PRO A 92 -2.92 13.79 -12.65
CA PRO A 92 -2.29 13.63 -11.34
C PRO A 92 -2.61 12.29 -10.68
N ALA A 93 -3.85 11.81 -10.77
CA ALA A 93 -4.24 10.50 -10.24
C ALA A 93 -3.47 9.35 -10.91
N GLN A 94 -3.32 9.38 -12.23
CA GLN A 94 -2.54 8.38 -12.96
C GLN A 94 -1.06 8.38 -12.57
N VAL A 95 -0.48 9.57 -12.33
CA VAL A 95 0.91 9.69 -11.85
C VAL A 95 1.07 9.08 -10.47
N LEU A 96 0.15 9.35 -9.54
CA LEU A 96 0.20 8.79 -8.18
C LEU A 96 0.04 7.26 -8.17
N LEU A 97 -0.88 6.72 -8.96
CA LEU A 97 -1.06 5.27 -9.08
C LEU A 97 0.16 4.61 -9.72
N ALA A 98 0.73 5.21 -10.76
CA ALA A 98 1.95 4.73 -11.39
C ALA A 98 3.14 4.73 -10.41
N TRP A 99 3.29 5.78 -9.61
CA TRP A 99 4.30 5.87 -8.57
C TRP A 99 4.20 4.71 -7.58
N ALA A 100 2.99 4.41 -7.10
CA ALA A 100 2.76 3.32 -6.17
C ALA A 100 3.12 1.96 -6.79
N ILE A 101 2.65 1.68 -8.00
CA ILE A 101 2.89 0.40 -8.69
C ILE A 101 4.38 0.22 -9.03
N GLN A 102 5.05 1.26 -9.51
CA GLN A 102 6.46 1.19 -9.90
C GLN A 102 7.40 0.92 -8.73
N ARG A 103 7.03 1.32 -7.52
CA ARG A 103 7.81 1.00 -6.32
C ARG A 103 7.50 -0.38 -5.72
N GLY A 104 6.59 -1.13 -6.32
CA GLY A 104 6.27 -2.51 -5.95
C GLY A 104 5.13 -2.66 -4.95
N THR A 105 4.29 -1.64 -4.74
CA THR A 105 3.06 -1.79 -3.96
C THR A 105 1.89 -2.20 -4.85
N ALA A 106 0.96 -2.97 -4.30
CA ALA A 106 -0.39 -3.05 -4.82
C ALA A 106 -1.19 -1.81 -4.37
N VAL A 107 -2.26 -1.47 -5.05
CA VAL A 107 -3.07 -0.29 -4.73
C VAL A 107 -4.55 -0.64 -4.60
N LEU A 108 -5.21 0.02 -3.65
CA LEU A 108 -6.65 0.00 -3.49
C LEU A 108 -7.17 1.43 -3.64
N THR A 109 -7.86 1.70 -4.74
CA THR A 109 -8.40 3.03 -5.05
C THR A 109 -9.89 2.96 -5.33
N THR A 110 -10.58 4.08 -5.15
CA THR A 110 -12.01 4.22 -5.41
C THR A 110 -12.23 5.17 -6.58
N ALA A 111 -12.90 4.69 -7.63
CA ALA A 111 -13.37 5.56 -8.70
C ALA A 111 -14.58 6.37 -8.22
N LYS A 112 -14.61 7.67 -8.51
CA LYS A 112 -15.73 8.57 -8.19
C LYS A 112 -16.61 8.91 -9.39
N THR A 113 -16.09 8.66 -10.58
CA THR A 113 -16.79 8.87 -11.85
C THR A 113 -16.70 7.62 -12.70
N ALA A 114 -17.75 7.38 -13.48
CA ALA A 114 -17.76 6.30 -14.47
C ALA A 114 -16.84 6.62 -15.66
#